data_c730fc5b200fb0332cd0c121c294a359
#
_entry.id   c730fc5b200fb0332cd0c121c294a359
#
_cell.length_a   1.000
_cell.length_b   1.000
_cell.length_c   1.000
_cell.angle_alpha   90.00
_cell.angle_beta   90.00
_cell.angle_gamma   90.00
#
_symmetry.space_group_name_H-M   'P 1'
#
loop_
_entity.id
_entity.type
_entity.pdbx_description
1 polymer ?
#
loop_
_entity_poly.entity_id
_entity_poly.type
_entity_poly.pdbx_seq_one_letter_code
_entity_poly.pdbx_strand_id
1 'polypeptide(L)'
;MGSDEVLVKEQQKMQKLLHDLKVSASRVRSSQLAPLVEIVTEFGTCLTTLVELMLSSKVEQVVLSVQQAASLTELETALGRVTRLGLEGNHLCRLVARHGGVRLLVEMLTSTKWLPARGSLLRTLGTVCCVLEAIRQLEEVRGVEVIARLVGDSGAREPERAEAAGVLAQMNDLTIRYESFV
;
A
#
# COMPACT_ATOMS: atom_id res chain seq x y z
N MET A 1 -7.61 -2.39 -20.73
CA MET A 1 -6.22 -2.01 -21.10
C MET A 1 -5.37 -2.49 -19.94
N GLY A 2 -4.52 -3.49 -20.18
CA GLY A 2 -3.76 -4.13 -19.12
C GLY A 2 -2.64 -3.23 -18.59
N SER A 3 -2.29 -3.34 -17.33
CA SER A 3 -1.19 -2.60 -16.69
C SER A 3 0.13 -2.73 -17.47
N ASP A 4 0.35 -3.86 -18.14
CA ASP A 4 1.53 -4.11 -18.95
C ASP A 4 1.62 -3.22 -20.20
N GLU A 5 0.49 -2.94 -20.88
CA GLU A 5 0.48 -2.02 -22.03
C GLU A 5 0.82 -0.59 -21.63
N VAL A 6 0.32 -0.14 -20.48
CA VAL A 6 0.64 1.19 -19.93
C VAL A 6 2.11 1.26 -19.55
N LEU A 7 2.65 0.23 -18.93
CA LEU A 7 4.06 0.14 -18.56
C LEU A 7 4.98 0.23 -19.78
N VAL A 8 4.68 -0.54 -20.82
CA VAL A 8 5.46 -0.54 -22.09
C VAL A 8 5.41 0.83 -22.75
N LYS A 9 4.24 1.47 -22.76
CA LYS A 9 4.07 2.82 -23.35
C LYS A 9 4.89 3.87 -22.62
N GLU A 10 4.88 3.85 -21.28
CA GLU A 10 5.68 4.79 -20.47
C GLU A 10 7.19 4.52 -20.60
N GLN A 11 7.62 3.27 -20.72
CA GLN A 11 9.02 2.93 -21.00
C GLN A 11 9.48 3.47 -22.35
N GLN A 12 8.67 3.34 -23.40
CA GLN A 12 8.99 3.87 -24.73
C GLN A 12 9.06 5.39 -24.71
N LYS A 13 8.14 6.06 -24.01
CA LYS A 13 8.15 7.52 -23.81
C LYS A 13 9.43 7.97 -23.11
N MET A 14 9.82 7.29 -22.05
CA MET A 14 11.05 7.58 -21.30
C MET A 14 12.30 7.44 -22.16
N GLN A 15 12.39 6.40 -23.00
CA GLN A 15 13.51 6.20 -23.92
C GLN A 15 13.62 7.32 -24.95
N LYS A 16 12.47 7.78 -25.49
CA LYS A 16 12.43 8.92 -26.41
C LYS A 16 12.92 10.19 -25.73
N LEU A 17 12.42 10.52 -24.55
CA LEU A 17 12.82 11.69 -23.77
C LEU A 17 14.32 11.67 -23.42
N LEU A 18 14.85 10.50 -23.10
CA LEU A 18 16.29 10.33 -22.85
C LEU A 18 17.13 10.61 -24.10
N HIS A 19 16.65 10.19 -25.27
CA HIS A 19 17.29 10.49 -26.56
C HIS A 19 17.26 11.99 -26.85
N ASP A 20 16.10 12.64 -26.69
CA ASP A 20 15.91 14.07 -26.96
C ASP A 20 16.76 14.91 -25.98
N LEU A 21 16.88 14.49 -24.71
CA LEU A 21 17.75 15.10 -23.72
C LEU A 21 19.23 15.04 -24.17
N LYS A 22 19.70 13.88 -24.61
CA LYS A 22 21.09 13.71 -25.10
C LYS A 22 21.37 14.60 -26.31
N VAL A 23 20.45 14.67 -27.25
CA VAL A 23 20.56 15.51 -28.44
C VAL A 23 20.56 16.99 -28.07
N SER A 24 19.65 17.41 -27.19
CA SER A 24 19.54 18.80 -26.74
C SER A 24 20.75 19.22 -25.90
N ALA A 25 21.24 18.38 -25.02
CA ALA A 25 22.41 18.63 -24.19
C ALA A 25 23.70 18.87 -25.05
N SER A 26 23.80 18.14 -26.18
CA SER A 26 24.96 18.30 -27.10
C SER A 26 24.91 19.61 -27.91
N ARG A 27 23.76 20.30 -27.95
CA ARG A 27 23.55 21.52 -28.78
C ARG A 27 23.42 22.81 -27.93
N VAL A 28 23.46 22.71 -26.59
CA VAL A 28 23.18 23.82 -25.71
C VAL A 28 24.26 24.92 -25.83
N ARG A 29 23.85 26.06 -26.37
CA ARG A 29 24.42 27.37 -26.05
C ARG A 29 23.55 28.02 -24.99
N SER A 30 24.14 28.84 -24.11
CA SER A 30 23.51 29.41 -22.92
C SER A 30 22.14 30.11 -23.08
N SER A 31 21.70 30.38 -24.33
CA SER A 31 20.40 30.98 -24.65
C SER A 31 19.24 30.00 -24.86
N GLN A 32 19.46 28.68 -24.71
CA GLN A 32 18.47 27.64 -24.98
C GLN A 32 18.21 26.71 -23.80
N LEU A 33 18.23 27.25 -22.57
CA LEU A 33 17.99 26.46 -21.36
C LEU A 33 16.51 26.06 -21.17
N ALA A 34 15.55 26.86 -21.65
CA ALA A 34 14.13 26.61 -21.45
C ALA A 34 13.64 25.26 -22.05
N PRO A 35 13.96 24.88 -23.29
CA PRO A 35 13.58 23.57 -23.82
C PRO A 35 14.21 22.40 -23.05
N LEU A 36 15.43 22.58 -22.54
CA LEU A 36 16.10 21.55 -21.76
C LEU A 36 15.41 21.31 -20.40
N VAL A 37 14.99 22.38 -19.73
CA VAL A 37 14.24 22.31 -18.47
C VAL A 37 12.90 21.58 -18.68
N GLU A 38 12.20 21.86 -19.77
CA GLU A 38 10.94 21.18 -20.11
C GLU A 38 11.15 19.68 -20.29
N ILE A 39 12.15 19.26 -21.09
CA ILE A 39 12.46 17.84 -21.30
C ILE A 39 12.85 17.15 -19.99
N VAL A 40 13.65 17.80 -19.13
CA VAL A 40 14.05 17.24 -17.81
C VAL A 40 12.83 17.07 -16.90
N THR A 41 11.93 18.06 -16.89
CA THR A 41 10.71 18.00 -16.07
C THR A 41 9.79 16.88 -16.55
N GLU A 42 9.59 16.76 -17.88
CA GLU A 42 8.78 15.69 -18.46
C GLU A 42 9.39 14.31 -18.21
N PHE A 43 10.73 14.19 -18.30
CA PHE A 43 11.43 12.97 -17.97
C PHE A 43 11.25 12.59 -16.49
N GLY A 44 11.35 13.56 -15.57
CA GLY A 44 11.11 13.34 -14.15
C GLY A 44 9.70 12.84 -13.88
N THR A 45 8.70 13.45 -14.52
CA THR A 45 7.29 13.02 -14.40
C THR A 45 7.09 11.60 -14.92
N CYS A 46 7.64 11.30 -16.11
CA CYS A 46 7.55 9.95 -16.68
C CYS A 46 8.24 8.90 -15.81
N LEU A 47 9.41 9.21 -15.23
CA LEU A 47 10.11 8.31 -14.31
C LEU A 47 9.28 8.05 -13.03
N THR A 48 8.69 9.09 -12.45
CA THR A 48 7.82 8.96 -11.28
C THR A 48 6.62 8.06 -11.58
N THR A 49 5.95 8.29 -12.69
CA THR A 49 4.81 7.45 -13.12
C THR A 49 5.22 5.99 -13.32
N LEU A 50 6.38 5.75 -13.93
CA LEU A 50 6.89 4.40 -14.15
C LEU A 50 7.15 3.67 -12.82
N VAL A 51 7.80 4.35 -11.88
CA VAL A 51 8.08 3.81 -10.54
C VAL A 51 6.78 3.50 -9.80
N GLU A 52 5.79 4.40 -9.85
CA GLU A 52 4.49 4.18 -9.22
C GLU A 52 3.76 2.97 -9.83
N LEU A 53 3.78 2.81 -11.14
CA LEU A 53 3.18 1.65 -11.82
C LEU A 53 3.86 0.34 -11.41
N MET A 54 5.19 0.32 -11.37
CA MET A 54 5.95 -0.86 -10.94
C MET A 54 5.68 -1.22 -9.48
N LEU A 55 5.64 -0.24 -8.58
CA LEU A 55 5.33 -0.45 -7.17
C LEU A 55 3.89 -0.93 -6.99
N SER A 56 2.94 -0.33 -7.71
CA SER A 56 1.52 -0.73 -7.68
C SER A 56 1.35 -2.18 -8.09
N SER A 57 1.95 -2.60 -9.22
CA SER A 57 1.91 -3.99 -9.68
C SER A 57 2.53 -4.96 -8.66
N LYS A 58 3.64 -4.56 -8.04
CA LYS A 58 4.30 -5.38 -7.01
C LYS A 58 3.43 -5.55 -5.76
N VAL A 59 2.81 -4.46 -5.30
CA VAL A 59 1.89 -4.47 -4.14
C VAL A 59 0.68 -5.34 -4.44
N GLU A 60 0.08 -5.20 -5.63
CA GLU A 60 -1.03 -6.03 -6.08
C GLU A 60 -0.69 -7.53 -6.00
N GLN A 61 0.47 -7.94 -6.51
CA GLN A 61 0.93 -9.33 -6.41
C GLN A 61 1.05 -9.81 -4.96
N VAL A 62 1.52 -8.94 -4.05
CA VAL A 62 1.62 -9.28 -2.62
C VAL A 62 0.23 -9.43 -2.00
N VAL A 63 -0.71 -8.52 -2.28
CA VAL A 63 -2.11 -8.63 -1.81
C VAL A 63 -2.77 -9.90 -2.37
N LEU A 64 -2.60 -10.20 -3.66
CA LEU A 64 -3.09 -11.44 -4.27
C LEU A 64 -2.50 -12.69 -3.60
N SER A 65 -1.23 -12.66 -3.18
CA SER A 65 -0.63 -13.79 -2.47
C SER A 65 -1.29 -14.07 -1.11
N VAL A 66 -1.83 -13.04 -0.44
CA VAL A 66 -2.65 -13.20 0.78
C VAL A 66 -3.98 -13.87 0.44
N GLN A 67 -4.64 -13.40 -0.61
CA GLN A 67 -5.93 -13.94 -1.04
C GLN A 67 -5.85 -15.41 -1.47
N GLN A 68 -4.76 -15.80 -2.14
CA GLN A 68 -4.54 -17.13 -2.69
C GLN A 68 -3.97 -18.13 -1.68
N ALA A 69 -3.66 -17.72 -0.45
CA ALA A 69 -3.08 -18.59 0.55
C ALA A 69 -3.99 -19.80 0.85
N ALA A 70 -3.49 -21.00 0.64
CA ALA A 70 -4.21 -22.24 0.90
C ALA A 70 -3.91 -22.81 2.29
N SER A 71 -2.73 -22.53 2.84
CA SER A 71 -2.24 -23.00 4.13
C SER A 71 -1.90 -21.86 5.08
N LEU A 72 -1.83 -22.17 6.39
CA LEU A 72 -1.41 -21.21 7.42
C LEU A 72 -0.03 -20.64 7.15
N THR A 73 0.93 -21.48 6.78
CA THR A 73 2.31 -21.08 6.48
C THR A 73 2.39 -20.12 5.29
N GLU A 74 1.60 -20.38 4.24
CA GLU A 74 1.53 -19.47 3.09
C GLU A 74 0.91 -18.13 3.48
N LEU A 75 -0.16 -18.15 4.28
CA LEU A 75 -0.79 -16.94 4.78
C LEU A 75 0.19 -16.12 5.63
N GLU A 76 0.86 -16.72 6.60
CA GLU A 76 1.83 -16.02 7.45
C GLU A 76 2.99 -15.43 6.63
N THR A 77 3.47 -16.18 5.62
CA THR A 77 4.50 -15.69 4.70
C THR A 77 4.00 -14.47 3.90
N ALA A 78 2.78 -14.54 3.39
CA ALA A 78 2.18 -13.44 2.62
C ALA A 78 1.92 -12.21 3.51
N LEU A 79 1.39 -12.39 4.73
CA LEU A 79 1.20 -11.32 5.71
C LEU A 79 2.53 -10.66 6.10
N GLY A 80 3.60 -11.45 6.27
CA GLY A 80 4.94 -10.93 6.52
C GLY A 80 5.44 -10.01 5.39
N ARG A 81 5.11 -10.32 4.14
CA ARG A 81 5.42 -9.46 2.98
C ARG A 81 4.63 -8.16 3.02
N VAL A 82 3.31 -8.20 3.30
CA VAL A 82 2.47 -7.00 3.44
C VAL A 82 2.99 -6.11 4.58
N THR A 83 3.28 -6.69 5.74
CA THR A 83 3.83 -5.96 6.89
C THR A 83 5.15 -5.27 6.53
N ARG A 84 6.06 -5.97 5.83
CA ARG A 84 7.32 -5.38 5.37
C ARG A 84 7.08 -4.19 4.46
N LEU A 85 6.18 -4.30 3.47
CA LEU A 85 5.81 -3.18 2.61
C LEU A 85 5.29 -2.00 3.43
N GLY A 86 4.42 -2.24 4.41
CA GLY A 86 3.89 -1.20 5.28
C GLY A 86 4.98 -0.47 6.08
N LEU A 87 5.99 -1.19 6.54
CA LEU A 87 7.13 -0.61 7.26
C LEU A 87 8.09 0.20 6.37
N GLU A 88 8.10 -0.05 5.05
CA GLU A 88 8.94 0.69 4.11
C GLU A 88 8.39 2.09 3.79
N GLY A 89 7.12 2.38 4.07
CA GLY A 89 6.58 3.73 3.96
C GLY A 89 5.08 3.85 3.72
N ASN A 90 4.54 5.00 4.10
CA ASN A 90 3.10 5.31 4.04
C ASN A 90 2.50 5.20 2.63
N HIS A 91 3.28 5.48 1.58
CA HIS A 91 2.78 5.38 0.22
C HIS A 91 2.49 3.92 -0.18
N LEU A 92 3.27 2.96 0.35
CA LEU A 92 3.01 1.52 0.15
C LEU A 92 1.77 1.06 0.92
N CYS A 93 1.53 1.59 2.13
CA CYS A 93 0.28 1.36 2.85
C CYS A 93 -0.93 1.84 2.05
N ARG A 94 -0.84 3.02 1.39
CA ARG A 94 -1.90 3.52 0.48
C ARG A 94 -2.12 2.57 -0.70
N LEU A 95 -1.05 2.06 -1.30
CA LEU A 95 -1.18 1.09 -2.40
C LEU A 95 -1.82 -0.22 -1.93
N VAL A 96 -1.44 -0.75 -0.76
CA VAL A 96 -2.09 -1.93 -0.18
C VAL A 96 -3.58 -1.68 0.02
N ALA A 97 -3.95 -0.52 0.56
CA ALA A 97 -5.35 -0.15 0.71
C ALA A 97 -6.06 -0.07 -0.66
N ARG A 98 -5.50 0.62 -1.65
CA ARG A 98 -6.07 0.75 -3.01
C ARG A 98 -6.29 -0.59 -3.70
N HIS A 99 -5.43 -1.58 -3.46
CA HIS A 99 -5.58 -2.94 -3.97
C HIS A 99 -6.50 -3.83 -3.10
N GLY A 100 -7.28 -3.24 -2.20
CA GLY A 100 -8.27 -3.95 -1.40
C GLY A 100 -7.68 -4.77 -0.24
N GLY A 101 -6.41 -4.55 0.11
CA GLY A 101 -5.73 -5.30 1.17
C GLY A 101 -6.40 -5.18 2.53
N VAL A 102 -6.94 -4.00 2.89
CA VAL A 102 -7.66 -3.80 4.16
C VAL A 102 -8.93 -4.66 4.21
N ARG A 103 -9.75 -4.63 3.15
CA ARG A 103 -10.96 -5.45 3.06
C ARG A 103 -10.62 -6.94 3.21
N LEU A 104 -9.62 -7.40 2.46
CA LEU A 104 -9.17 -8.79 2.49
C LEU A 104 -8.73 -9.23 3.89
N LEU A 105 -7.95 -8.40 4.58
CA LEU A 105 -7.50 -8.69 5.95
C LEU A 105 -8.66 -8.80 6.93
N VAL A 106 -9.68 -7.94 6.82
CA VAL A 106 -10.89 -8.00 7.66
C VAL A 106 -11.73 -9.25 7.36
N GLU A 107 -11.90 -9.61 6.08
CA GLU A 107 -12.58 -10.84 5.68
C GLU A 107 -11.89 -12.08 6.25
N MET A 108 -10.55 -12.13 6.18
CA MET A 108 -9.78 -13.22 6.76
C MET A 108 -9.84 -13.25 8.29
N LEU A 109 -9.87 -12.08 8.94
CA LEU A 109 -9.96 -11.96 10.40
C LEU A 109 -11.29 -12.54 10.94
N THR A 110 -12.37 -12.45 10.16
CA THR A 110 -13.68 -13.01 10.50
C THR A 110 -13.83 -14.50 10.16
N SER A 111 -12.95 -15.04 9.35
CA SER A 111 -12.99 -16.43 8.92
C SER A 111 -12.50 -17.39 9.99
N THR A 112 -13.29 -18.44 10.27
CA THR A 112 -12.91 -19.50 11.21
C THR A 112 -11.69 -20.30 10.76
N LYS A 113 -11.47 -20.40 9.44
CA LYS A 113 -10.29 -21.06 8.85
C LYS A 113 -8.97 -20.45 9.35
N TRP A 114 -8.95 -19.12 9.58
CA TRP A 114 -7.74 -18.37 9.86
C TRP A 114 -7.58 -17.96 11.33
N LEU A 115 -8.33 -18.57 12.23
CA LEU A 115 -8.22 -18.35 13.69
C LEU A 115 -6.77 -18.41 14.21
N PRO A 116 -5.92 -19.37 13.80
CA PRO A 116 -4.54 -19.43 14.28
C PRO A 116 -3.68 -18.23 13.85
N ALA A 117 -4.00 -17.60 12.69
CA ALA A 117 -3.28 -16.44 12.14
C ALA A 117 -3.83 -15.09 12.63
N ARG A 118 -4.86 -15.06 13.50
CA ARG A 118 -5.56 -13.84 13.90
C ARG A 118 -4.62 -12.75 14.43
N GLY A 119 -3.63 -13.11 15.24
CA GLY A 119 -2.63 -12.16 15.74
C GLY A 119 -1.77 -11.55 14.60
N SER A 120 -1.35 -12.36 13.63
CA SER A 120 -0.59 -11.89 12.47
C SER A 120 -1.45 -11.00 11.56
N LEU A 121 -2.74 -11.33 11.37
CA LEU A 121 -3.70 -10.51 10.63
C LEU A 121 -3.90 -9.13 11.28
N LEU A 122 -4.09 -9.09 12.60
CA LEU A 122 -4.25 -7.84 13.36
C LEU A 122 -2.99 -6.98 13.28
N ARG A 123 -1.80 -7.55 13.45
CA ARG A 123 -0.53 -6.84 13.34
C ARG A 123 -0.33 -6.26 11.95
N THR A 124 -0.61 -7.03 10.91
CA THR A 124 -0.53 -6.56 9.52
C THR A 124 -1.52 -5.43 9.28
N LEU A 125 -2.74 -5.55 9.77
CA LEU A 125 -3.78 -4.53 9.67
C LEU A 125 -3.35 -3.23 10.38
N GLY A 126 -2.79 -3.32 11.60
CA GLY A 126 -2.23 -2.17 12.31
C GLY A 126 -1.12 -1.48 11.51
N THR A 127 -0.23 -2.26 10.89
CA THR A 127 0.84 -1.70 10.05
C THR A 127 0.28 -0.94 8.83
N VAL A 128 -0.76 -1.47 8.17
CA VAL A 128 -1.38 -0.83 6.99
C VAL A 128 -2.24 0.37 7.39
N CYS A 129 -2.93 0.32 8.52
CA CYS A 129 -3.80 1.39 9.03
C CYS A 129 -3.04 2.58 9.63
N CYS A 130 -1.80 2.83 9.20
CA CYS A 130 -1.04 4.05 9.50
C CYS A 130 -1.37 5.23 8.56
N VAL A 131 -2.29 5.06 7.61
CA VAL A 131 -2.71 6.07 6.65
C VAL A 131 -4.23 6.21 6.61
N LEU A 132 -4.73 7.42 6.36
CA LEU A 132 -6.16 7.73 6.37
C LEU A 132 -6.97 6.91 5.37
N GLU A 133 -6.42 6.64 4.20
CA GLU A 133 -7.09 5.83 3.19
C GLU A 133 -7.39 4.41 3.69
N ALA A 134 -6.46 3.82 4.42
CA ALA A 134 -6.64 2.50 5.01
C ALA A 134 -7.67 2.52 6.15
N ILE A 135 -7.66 3.57 6.99
CA ILE A 135 -8.62 3.76 8.07
C ILE A 135 -10.04 3.90 7.52
N ARG A 136 -10.25 4.74 6.49
CA ARG A 136 -11.54 4.89 5.83
C ARG A 136 -12.07 3.58 5.25
N GLN A 137 -11.21 2.81 4.60
CA GLN A 137 -11.61 1.48 4.11
C GLN A 137 -11.98 0.53 5.24
N LEU A 138 -11.25 0.58 6.36
CA LEU A 138 -11.56 -0.24 7.52
C LEU A 138 -12.94 0.10 8.09
N GLU A 139 -13.30 1.39 8.14
CA GLU A 139 -14.63 1.87 8.53
C GLU A 139 -15.72 1.41 7.54
N GLU A 140 -15.48 1.56 6.24
CA GLU A 140 -16.41 1.15 5.18
C GLU A 140 -16.76 -0.34 5.25
N VAL A 141 -15.80 -1.20 5.60
CA VAL A 141 -16.02 -2.65 5.75
C VAL A 141 -16.44 -3.06 7.16
N ARG A 142 -16.75 -2.09 8.03
CA ARG A 142 -17.09 -2.31 9.47
C ARG A 142 -16.00 -3.09 10.22
N GLY A 143 -14.76 -2.91 9.81
CA GLY A 143 -13.62 -3.59 10.42
C GLY A 143 -13.36 -3.12 11.84
N VAL A 144 -13.71 -1.86 12.17
CA VAL A 144 -13.60 -1.29 13.51
C VAL A 144 -14.45 -2.08 14.49
N GLU A 145 -15.70 -2.41 14.14
CA GLU A 145 -16.61 -3.19 14.99
C GLU A 145 -16.11 -4.64 15.16
N VAL A 146 -15.50 -5.21 14.08
CA VAL A 146 -14.90 -6.55 14.16
C VAL A 146 -13.75 -6.55 15.17
N ILE A 147 -12.85 -5.58 15.10
CA ILE A 147 -11.69 -5.46 15.99
C ILE A 147 -12.15 -5.15 17.42
N ALA A 148 -13.13 -4.27 17.61
CA ALA A 148 -13.67 -3.94 18.93
C ALA A 148 -14.30 -5.15 19.62
N ARG A 149 -15.01 -6.01 18.88
CA ARG A 149 -15.53 -7.27 19.42
C ARG A 149 -14.41 -8.20 19.88
N LEU A 150 -13.30 -8.27 19.17
CA LEU A 150 -12.15 -9.10 19.57
C LEU A 150 -11.49 -8.63 20.87
N VAL A 151 -11.47 -7.31 21.13
CA VAL A 151 -10.98 -6.78 22.41
C VAL A 151 -11.85 -7.26 23.58
N GLY A 152 -13.19 -7.32 23.39
CA GLY A 152 -14.16 -7.76 24.42
C GLY A 152 -14.38 -9.28 24.48
N ASP A 153 -13.82 -10.04 23.53
CA ASP A 153 -14.03 -11.49 23.45
C ASP A 153 -13.18 -12.24 24.48
N SER A 154 -13.83 -12.81 25.50
CA SER A 154 -13.16 -13.64 26.51
C SER A 154 -12.60 -14.96 25.96
N GLY A 155 -13.08 -15.41 24.78
CA GLY A 155 -12.58 -16.58 24.07
C GLY A 155 -11.35 -16.30 23.22
N ALA A 156 -11.04 -15.03 22.92
CA ALA A 156 -9.84 -14.64 22.21
C ALA A 156 -8.60 -14.71 23.15
N ARG A 157 -7.47 -15.10 22.57
CA ARG A 157 -6.20 -15.15 23.31
C ARG A 157 -5.76 -13.74 23.73
N GLU A 158 -5.11 -13.62 24.89
CA GLU A 158 -4.65 -12.32 25.39
C GLU A 158 -3.79 -11.53 24.39
N PRO A 159 -2.80 -12.15 23.67
CA PRO A 159 -2.05 -11.44 22.65
C PRO A 159 -2.93 -10.91 21.50
N GLU A 160 -3.97 -11.62 21.12
CA GLU A 160 -4.90 -11.16 20.06
C GLU A 160 -5.71 -9.95 20.52
N ARG A 161 -6.18 -9.95 21.75
CA ARG A 161 -6.89 -8.81 22.35
C ARG A 161 -5.98 -7.58 22.46
N ALA A 162 -4.71 -7.79 22.85
CA ALA A 162 -3.72 -6.72 22.91
C ALA A 162 -3.44 -6.11 21.53
N GLU A 163 -3.22 -6.93 20.51
CA GLU A 163 -3.03 -6.45 19.12
C GLU A 163 -4.29 -5.71 18.62
N ALA A 164 -5.48 -6.24 18.89
CA ALA A 164 -6.73 -5.57 18.52
C ALA A 164 -6.88 -4.20 19.19
N ALA A 165 -6.59 -4.11 20.47
CA ALA A 165 -6.61 -2.84 21.21
C ALA A 165 -5.56 -1.86 20.67
N GLY A 166 -4.36 -2.34 20.30
CA GLY A 166 -3.31 -1.54 19.67
C GLY A 166 -3.75 -0.92 18.35
N VAL A 167 -4.41 -1.69 17.49
CA VAL A 167 -4.94 -1.20 16.21
C VAL A 167 -5.96 -0.08 16.43
N LEU A 168 -6.92 -0.26 17.37
CA LEU A 168 -7.93 0.76 17.68
C LEU A 168 -7.31 2.03 18.25
N ALA A 169 -6.34 1.89 19.15
CA ALA A 169 -5.63 3.03 19.76
C ALA A 169 -4.88 3.84 18.68
N GLN A 170 -4.17 3.17 17.78
CA GLN A 170 -3.46 3.82 16.66
C GLN A 170 -4.40 4.57 15.73
N MET A 171 -5.54 3.99 15.40
CA MET A 171 -6.55 4.64 14.55
C MET A 171 -7.08 5.91 15.19
N ASN A 172 -7.44 5.85 16.47
CA ASN A 172 -7.95 7.01 17.20
C ASN A 172 -6.92 8.16 17.24
N ASP A 173 -5.64 7.86 17.50
CA ASP A 173 -4.56 8.85 17.51
C ASP A 173 -4.38 9.52 16.14
N LEU A 174 -4.43 8.75 15.06
CA LEU A 174 -4.34 9.27 13.70
C LEU A 174 -5.54 10.15 13.34
N THR A 175 -6.76 9.72 13.66
CA THR A 175 -7.97 10.50 13.36
C THR A 175 -7.96 11.85 14.09
N ILE A 176 -7.61 11.86 15.37
CA ILE A 176 -7.50 13.11 16.16
C ILE A 176 -6.45 14.06 15.56
N ARG A 177 -5.29 13.53 15.16
CA ARG A 177 -4.25 14.35 14.51
C ARG A 177 -4.74 14.99 13.23
N TYR A 178 -5.46 14.26 12.37
CA TYR A 178 -5.95 14.80 11.11
C TYR A 178 -7.06 15.83 11.30
N GLU A 179 -7.97 15.64 12.25
CA GLU A 179 -9.02 16.62 12.59
C GLU A 179 -8.44 17.93 13.15
N SER A 180 -7.27 17.87 13.78
CA SER A 180 -6.60 19.06 14.33
C SER A 180 -5.94 19.96 13.27
N PHE A 181 -5.81 19.48 12.03
CA PHE A 181 -5.18 20.23 10.93
C PHE A 181 -6.18 20.78 9.90
N VAL A 182 -7.48 20.54 10.09
CA VAL A 182 -8.58 21.05 9.25
C VAL A 182 -9.28 22.21 9.95
#